data_744ee66d53107c362395a478030db2d3
#
_entry.id   744ee66d53107c362395a478030db2d3
#
_cell.length_a   1.000
_cell.length_b   1.000
_cell.length_c   1.000
_cell.angle_alpha   90.00
_cell.angle_beta   90.00
_cell.angle_gamma   90.00
#
_symmetry.space_group_name_H-M   'P 1'
#
loop_
_entity.id
_entity.type
_entity.pdbx_description
1 polymer ?
#
loop_
_entity_poly.entity_id
_entity_poly.type
_entity_poly.pdbx_seq_one_letter_code
_entity_poly.pdbx_strand_id
1 'polypeptide(L)'
;MTTQNAPAAKSMVGDGAKRVLAQVEHLVRRAAQLQALPAELRERARQQAFILTSERVNAALRAIPLLSLKGAAGRGARLQQAVDGGFRTVADVVAGGPQRLVSVPGIGPQSAQQIHQAATATAGGVVAETRLVIDPERRDSPQTALLATLAATTQVDASMPTLCQPIAALLDQARPLMAAAERTTSRSRMLFAGRNTKNDALVALGHLQSLLADPGVAALSRTIDEHLRACNIENRDVGLLWADYLANAAGFNALLSTVGGAGESDDSEAAQGFIAPELRQLISATPLDTSLLKSTLRGYQLFGAQYAIHQQRSMLGDEMGLGKTVQALAAIAHLATKGQTRFMVVCPASVQANWVNEIAKHTQLSSHVLHGAERDRAAQRWVRNGGVAVTTYDTLKRLTQHMSTEVAMAVVDEAHYVKNP
;
A
#
# COMPACT_ATOMS: atom_id res chain seq x y z
N MET A 1 37.05 9.02 -29.77
CA MET A 1 36.30 10.30 -29.94
C MET A 1 36.44 11.19 -28.70
N THR A 2 37.65 11.61 -28.31
CA THR A 2 37.88 12.12 -26.95
C THR A 2 38.66 13.45 -26.84
N THR A 3 38.86 14.22 -27.92
CA THR A 3 39.72 15.40 -27.87
C THR A 3 39.10 16.73 -28.39
N GLN A 4 37.86 16.73 -28.82
CA GLN A 4 37.25 17.95 -29.39
C GLN A 4 36.60 18.92 -28.35
N ASN A 5 36.28 18.50 -27.12
CA ASN A 5 35.61 19.35 -26.12
C ASN A 5 36.54 20.08 -25.14
N ALA A 6 37.83 19.83 -25.15
CA ALA A 6 38.78 20.47 -24.22
C ALA A 6 38.99 21.98 -24.39
N PRO A 7 39.01 22.56 -25.61
CA PRO A 7 39.22 24.01 -25.77
C PRO A 7 38.03 24.85 -25.31
N ALA A 8 36.81 24.41 -25.54
CA ALA A 8 35.59 25.11 -25.07
C ALA A 8 35.46 25.13 -23.55
N ALA A 9 35.83 24.02 -22.86
CA ALA A 9 35.81 23.93 -21.41
C ALA A 9 36.83 24.85 -20.72
N LYS A 10 37.98 25.12 -21.34
CA LYS A 10 38.98 26.09 -20.83
C LYS A 10 38.47 27.51 -20.69
N SER A 11 37.65 27.97 -21.61
CA SER A 11 37.07 29.33 -21.58
C SER A 11 36.02 29.50 -20.51
N MET A 12 35.53 28.42 -19.94
CA MET A 12 34.44 28.41 -18.96
C MET A 12 34.90 28.24 -17.48
N VAL A 13 36.21 28.12 -17.23
CA VAL A 13 36.77 28.05 -15.85
C VAL A 13 36.36 29.29 -15.05
N GLY A 14 35.84 29.10 -13.85
CA GLY A 14 35.29 30.13 -12.98
C GLY A 14 33.77 30.18 -13.07
N ASP A 15 33.19 31.30 -13.41
CA ASP A 15 31.72 31.50 -13.34
C ASP A 15 30.93 30.66 -14.37
N GLY A 16 31.52 30.35 -15.51
CA GLY A 16 30.92 29.43 -16.48
C GLY A 16 30.77 28.02 -15.90
N ALA A 17 31.85 27.51 -15.29
CA ALA A 17 31.84 26.21 -14.62
C ALA A 17 30.85 26.13 -13.43
N LYS A 18 30.78 27.24 -12.64
CA LYS A 18 29.80 27.34 -11.55
C LYS A 18 28.37 27.19 -12.07
N ARG A 19 28.03 27.84 -13.18
CA ARG A 19 26.68 27.75 -13.78
C ARG A 19 26.36 26.32 -14.23
N VAL A 20 27.29 25.67 -14.95
CA VAL A 20 27.11 24.28 -15.39
C VAL A 20 26.90 23.34 -14.18
N LEU A 21 27.77 23.43 -13.18
CA LEU A 21 27.67 22.62 -11.98
C LEU A 21 26.36 22.87 -11.22
N ALA A 22 25.92 24.12 -11.09
CA ALA A 22 24.66 24.45 -10.44
C ALA A 22 23.44 23.86 -11.19
N GLN A 23 23.46 23.86 -12.52
CA GLN A 23 22.39 23.27 -13.34
C GLN A 23 22.36 21.74 -13.17
N VAL A 24 23.52 21.08 -13.23
CA VAL A 24 23.60 19.62 -13.00
C VAL A 24 23.22 19.26 -11.56
N GLU A 25 23.68 20.02 -10.58
CA GLU A 25 23.32 19.82 -9.18
C GLU A 25 21.81 19.92 -8.95
N HIS A 26 21.16 20.91 -9.58
CA HIS A 26 19.71 21.05 -9.53
C HIS A 26 19.01 19.82 -10.13
N LEU A 27 19.45 19.35 -11.29
CA LEU A 27 18.92 18.15 -11.94
C LEU A 27 19.12 16.89 -11.09
N VAL A 28 20.33 16.67 -10.57
CA VAL A 28 20.69 15.53 -9.73
C VAL A 28 19.88 15.53 -8.43
N ARG A 29 19.69 16.69 -7.81
CA ARG A 29 18.88 16.83 -6.58
C ARG A 29 17.43 16.42 -6.84
N ARG A 30 16.82 16.88 -7.93
CA ARG A 30 15.44 16.54 -8.29
C ARG A 30 15.28 15.07 -8.67
N ALA A 31 16.24 14.51 -9.41
CA ALA A 31 16.27 13.09 -9.72
C ALA A 31 16.35 12.23 -8.45
N ALA A 32 17.24 12.58 -7.50
CA ALA A 32 17.36 11.92 -6.23
C ALA A 32 16.11 12.07 -5.35
N GLN A 33 15.47 13.24 -5.38
CA GLN A 33 14.21 13.49 -4.68
C GLN A 33 13.10 12.57 -5.21
N LEU A 34 12.93 12.46 -6.54
CA LEU A 34 11.93 11.57 -7.12
C LEU A 34 12.24 10.10 -6.81
N GLN A 35 13.51 9.70 -6.80
CA GLN A 35 13.93 8.34 -6.43
C GLN A 35 13.61 7.99 -4.98
N ALA A 36 13.74 8.94 -4.06
CA ALA A 36 13.45 8.76 -2.63
C ALA A 36 11.95 8.85 -2.30
N LEU A 37 11.17 9.53 -3.14
CA LEU A 37 9.78 9.90 -2.89
C LEU A 37 8.86 8.72 -2.52
N PRO A 38 8.94 7.51 -3.13
CA PRO A 38 8.11 6.38 -2.74
C PRO A 38 8.30 5.97 -1.28
N ALA A 39 9.53 5.96 -0.80
CA ALA A 39 9.84 5.61 0.60
C ALA A 39 9.37 6.72 1.57
N GLU A 40 9.59 7.97 1.21
CA GLU A 40 9.16 9.12 2.01
C GLU A 40 7.63 9.18 2.15
N LEU A 41 6.89 8.94 1.06
CA LEU A 41 5.43 8.93 1.08
C LEU A 41 4.87 7.78 1.93
N ARG A 42 5.45 6.58 1.83
CA ARG A 42 5.04 5.44 2.67
C ARG A 42 5.29 5.71 4.14
N GLU A 43 6.44 6.29 4.49
CA GLU A 43 6.76 6.63 5.87
C GLU A 43 5.81 7.72 6.41
N ARG A 44 5.54 8.76 5.61
CA ARG A 44 4.57 9.81 5.96
C ARG A 44 3.17 9.25 6.17
N ALA A 45 2.72 8.35 5.28
CA ALA A 45 1.42 7.68 5.42
C ALA A 45 1.37 6.81 6.70
N ARG A 46 2.47 6.11 7.05
CA ARG A 46 2.60 5.35 8.30
C ARG A 46 2.41 6.24 9.53
N GLN A 47 3.10 7.36 9.57
CA GLN A 47 3.02 8.31 10.69
C GLN A 47 1.61 8.89 10.83
N GLN A 48 0.98 9.28 9.71
CA GLN A 48 -0.39 9.78 9.71
C GLN A 48 -1.41 8.71 10.14
N ALA A 49 -1.25 7.48 9.66
CA ALA A 49 -2.07 6.35 10.04
C ALA A 49 -1.93 6.02 11.53
N PHE A 50 -0.71 6.05 12.07
CA PHE A 50 -0.44 5.85 13.50
C PHE A 50 -1.12 6.89 14.37
N ILE A 51 -1.03 8.18 14.01
CA ILE A 51 -1.69 9.27 14.76
C ILE A 51 -3.21 9.04 14.80
N LEU A 52 -3.85 8.80 13.64
CA LEU A 52 -5.28 8.56 13.55
C LEU A 52 -5.73 7.31 14.31
N THR A 53 -4.94 6.23 14.25
CA THR A 53 -5.23 5.00 15.00
C THR A 53 -5.10 5.25 16.50
N SER A 54 -4.05 5.94 16.93
CA SER A 54 -3.83 6.28 18.34
C SER A 54 -4.96 7.15 18.92
N GLU A 55 -5.45 8.11 18.15
CA GLU A 55 -6.61 8.93 18.54
C GLU A 55 -7.87 8.09 18.72
N ARG A 56 -8.14 7.14 17.81
CA ARG A 56 -9.28 6.23 17.92
C ARG A 56 -9.17 5.28 19.11
N VAL A 57 -8.01 4.69 19.29
CA VAL A 57 -7.73 3.84 20.47
C VAL A 57 -7.94 4.64 21.76
N ASN A 58 -7.39 5.84 21.85
CA ASN A 58 -7.56 6.70 23.02
C ASN A 58 -9.03 7.06 23.25
N ALA A 59 -9.80 7.35 22.19
CA ALA A 59 -11.23 7.62 22.28
C ALA A 59 -11.99 6.39 22.79
N ALA A 60 -11.69 5.20 22.26
CA ALA A 60 -12.30 3.94 22.70
C ALA A 60 -11.96 3.64 24.18
N LEU A 61 -10.70 3.81 24.59
CA LEU A 61 -10.27 3.60 25.98
C LEU A 61 -10.92 4.59 26.96
N ARG A 62 -11.18 5.83 26.54
CA ARG A 62 -11.94 6.83 27.33
C ARG A 62 -13.41 6.47 27.47
N ALA A 63 -13.96 5.70 26.53
CA ALA A 63 -15.35 5.23 26.62
C ALA A 63 -15.52 4.02 27.57
N ILE A 64 -14.44 3.32 27.94
CA ILE A 64 -14.46 2.16 28.83
C ILE A 64 -14.33 2.63 30.29
N PRO A 65 -15.40 2.51 31.13
CA PRO A 65 -15.33 2.87 32.54
C PRO A 65 -14.35 1.93 33.29
N LEU A 66 -13.54 2.49 34.21
CA LEU A 66 -12.57 1.71 34.98
C LEU A 66 -13.22 0.58 35.77
N LEU A 67 -14.44 0.79 36.28
CA LEU A 67 -15.18 -0.24 37.05
C LEU A 67 -15.56 -1.48 36.23
N SER A 68 -15.57 -1.40 34.90
CA SER A 68 -15.81 -2.58 34.05
C SER A 68 -14.71 -3.62 34.16
N LEU A 69 -13.52 -3.24 34.62
CA LEU A 69 -12.38 -4.14 34.85
C LEU A 69 -12.52 -5.02 36.10
N LYS A 70 -13.63 -4.95 36.84
CA LYS A 70 -13.83 -5.67 38.11
C LYS A 70 -13.59 -7.18 38.01
N GLY A 71 -13.91 -7.79 36.88
CA GLY A 71 -13.63 -9.21 36.61
C GLY A 71 -12.17 -9.51 36.26
N ALA A 72 -11.53 -8.60 35.53
CA ALA A 72 -10.18 -8.78 35.00
C ALA A 72 -9.07 -8.37 35.99
N ALA A 73 -9.32 -7.43 36.88
CA ALA A 73 -8.33 -6.89 37.84
C ALA A 73 -8.07 -7.82 39.04
N GLY A 74 -8.86 -8.89 39.21
CA GLY A 74 -8.70 -9.87 40.26
C GLY A 74 -9.25 -9.43 41.62
N ARG A 75 -9.30 -10.41 42.59
CA ARG A 75 -9.77 -10.16 43.95
C ARG A 75 -8.74 -9.31 44.68
N GLY A 76 -9.17 -8.14 45.19
CA GLY A 76 -8.31 -7.22 45.95
C GLY A 76 -7.92 -5.95 45.20
N ALA A 77 -8.20 -5.86 43.91
CA ALA A 77 -8.02 -4.62 43.13
C ALA A 77 -8.99 -3.53 43.66
N ARG A 78 -8.42 -2.40 44.07
CA ARG A 78 -9.17 -1.30 44.68
C ARG A 78 -9.67 -0.30 43.63
N LEU A 79 -10.52 -0.80 42.72
CA LEU A 79 -11.03 -0.01 41.58
C LEU A 79 -11.84 1.21 42.00
N GLN A 80 -12.68 1.08 43.07
CA GLN A 80 -13.48 2.20 43.54
C GLN A 80 -12.59 3.32 44.09
N GLN A 81 -11.54 2.99 44.86
CA GLN A 81 -10.59 3.98 45.34
C GLN A 81 -9.83 4.67 44.18
N ALA A 82 -9.54 3.92 43.10
CA ALA A 82 -8.94 4.53 41.92
C ALA A 82 -9.89 5.54 41.26
N VAL A 83 -11.19 5.20 41.16
CA VAL A 83 -12.21 6.12 40.64
C VAL A 83 -12.34 7.35 41.51
N ASP A 84 -12.40 7.19 42.84
CA ASP A 84 -12.46 8.29 43.79
C ASP A 84 -11.20 9.16 43.75
N GLY A 85 -10.03 8.56 43.40
CA GLY A 85 -8.76 9.22 43.13
C GLY A 85 -8.61 9.85 41.77
N GLY A 86 -9.69 9.84 40.94
CA GLY A 86 -9.72 10.54 39.66
C GLY A 86 -9.47 9.69 38.40
N PHE A 87 -9.24 8.37 38.53
CA PHE A 87 -9.10 7.44 37.41
C PHE A 87 -10.47 6.89 37.01
N ARG A 88 -11.15 7.54 36.07
CA ARG A 88 -12.53 7.19 35.68
C ARG A 88 -12.62 6.14 34.59
N THR A 89 -11.61 6.10 33.70
CA THR A 89 -11.60 5.28 32.49
C THR A 89 -10.32 4.42 32.40
N VAL A 90 -10.33 3.45 31.49
CA VAL A 90 -9.14 2.65 31.19
C VAL A 90 -8.03 3.54 30.65
N ALA A 91 -8.36 4.58 29.84
CA ALA A 91 -7.39 5.55 29.34
C ALA A 91 -6.64 6.26 30.46
N ASP A 92 -7.32 6.65 31.54
CA ASP A 92 -6.70 7.36 32.67
C ASP A 92 -5.63 6.49 33.36
N VAL A 93 -5.91 5.19 33.50
CA VAL A 93 -4.98 4.24 34.12
C VAL A 93 -3.78 3.95 33.21
N VAL A 94 -4.00 3.75 31.91
CA VAL A 94 -2.93 3.48 30.96
C VAL A 94 -1.98 4.71 30.88
N ALA A 95 -2.54 5.91 30.79
CA ALA A 95 -1.76 7.15 30.74
C ALA A 95 -1.06 7.49 32.07
N GLY A 96 -1.70 7.16 33.20
CA GLY A 96 -1.16 7.47 34.52
C GLY A 96 -0.08 6.50 35.01
N GLY A 97 -0.12 5.27 34.56
CA GLY A 97 0.75 4.20 35.01
C GLY A 97 0.56 3.78 36.48
N PRO A 98 1.24 2.71 36.91
CA PRO A 98 1.08 2.17 38.27
C PRO A 98 1.57 3.12 39.36
N GLN A 99 2.57 3.95 39.10
CA GLN A 99 3.11 4.88 40.09
C GLN A 99 2.11 5.96 40.50
N ARG A 100 1.34 6.48 39.55
CA ARG A 100 0.29 7.47 39.83
C ARG A 100 -0.91 6.85 40.54
N LEU A 101 -1.18 5.56 40.35
CA LEU A 101 -2.19 4.83 41.10
C LEU A 101 -1.78 4.65 42.58
N VAL A 102 -0.51 4.38 42.86
CA VAL A 102 -0.01 4.25 44.24
C VAL A 102 -0.14 5.56 45.04
N SER A 103 -0.14 6.71 44.38
CA SER A 103 -0.33 8.01 45.06
C SER A 103 -1.77 8.23 45.55
N VAL A 104 -2.73 7.37 45.12
CA VAL A 104 -4.12 7.44 45.60
C VAL A 104 -4.25 6.80 46.97
N PRO A 105 -4.82 7.50 47.98
CA PRO A 105 -4.99 6.93 49.32
C PRO A 105 -5.77 5.61 49.29
N GLY A 106 -5.23 4.58 49.93
CA GLY A 106 -5.83 3.23 50.01
C GLY A 106 -5.45 2.31 48.86
N ILE A 107 -4.65 2.73 47.90
CA ILE A 107 -4.11 1.87 46.82
C ILE A 107 -2.65 1.55 47.13
N GLY A 108 -2.36 0.29 47.47
CA GLY A 108 -0.97 -0.19 47.63
C GLY A 108 -0.36 -0.62 46.29
N PRO A 109 0.97 -0.84 46.27
CA PRO A 109 1.70 -1.20 45.04
C PRO A 109 1.13 -2.42 44.31
N GLN A 110 0.73 -3.46 45.05
CA GLN A 110 0.15 -4.67 44.46
C GLN A 110 -1.20 -4.41 43.79
N SER A 111 -2.10 -3.63 44.42
CA SER A 111 -3.40 -3.28 43.86
C SER A 111 -3.21 -2.36 42.62
N ALA A 112 -2.28 -1.41 42.67
CA ALA A 112 -1.94 -0.53 41.56
C ALA A 112 -1.45 -1.33 40.35
N GLN A 113 -0.60 -2.33 40.57
CA GLN A 113 -0.08 -3.18 39.52
C GLN A 113 -1.17 -4.06 38.89
N GLN A 114 -2.07 -4.64 39.72
CA GLN A 114 -3.22 -5.41 39.23
C GLN A 114 -4.15 -4.57 38.34
N ILE A 115 -4.48 -3.35 38.80
CA ILE A 115 -5.35 -2.43 38.05
C ILE A 115 -4.68 -2.05 36.72
N HIS A 116 -3.39 -1.73 36.76
CA HIS A 116 -2.63 -1.34 35.58
C HIS A 116 -2.49 -2.50 34.57
N GLN A 117 -2.21 -3.71 35.04
CA GLN A 117 -2.14 -4.90 34.17
C GLN A 117 -3.48 -5.19 33.49
N ALA A 118 -4.61 -5.14 34.23
CA ALA A 118 -5.93 -5.32 33.65
C ALA A 118 -6.25 -4.24 32.61
N ALA A 119 -5.93 -2.98 32.91
CA ALA A 119 -6.11 -1.87 31.97
C ALA A 119 -5.26 -2.02 30.71
N THR A 120 -4.00 -2.42 30.86
CA THR A 120 -3.08 -2.65 29.73
C THR A 120 -3.51 -3.84 28.86
N ALA A 121 -3.98 -4.93 29.47
CA ALA A 121 -4.53 -6.07 28.74
C ALA A 121 -5.77 -5.67 27.92
N THR A 122 -6.69 -4.89 28.54
CA THR A 122 -7.86 -4.34 27.85
C THR A 122 -7.44 -3.40 26.71
N ALA A 123 -6.45 -2.55 26.95
CA ALA A 123 -5.92 -1.66 25.92
C ALA A 123 -5.30 -2.44 24.74
N GLY A 124 -4.59 -3.53 25.01
CA GLY A 124 -4.06 -4.44 23.99
C GLY A 124 -5.19 -5.03 23.11
N GLY A 125 -6.30 -5.47 23.72
CA GLY A 125 -7.48 -5.91 22.99
C GLY A 125 -8.09 -4.81 22.11
N VAL A 126 -8.26 -3.60 22.66
CA VAL A 126 -8.77 -2.45 21.90
C VAL A 126 -7.85 -2.10 20.72
N VAL A 127 -6.52 -2.12 20.91
CA VAL A 127 -5.55 -1.89 19.83
C VAL A 127 -5.70 -2.95 18.73
N ALA A 128 -5.80 -4.22 19.10
CA ALA A 128 -5.94 -5.33 18.15
C ALA A 128 -7.25 -5.26 17.35
N GLU A 129 -8.33 -4.76 17.94
CA GLU A 129 -9.63 -4.61 17.29
C GLU A 129 -9.79 -3.30 16.52
N THR A 130 -9.02 -2.25 16.89
CA THR A 130 -9.13 -0.93 16.26
C THR A 130 -8.51 -0.93 14.88
N ARG A 131 -9.36 -0.75 13.86
CA ARG A 131 -8.91 -0.58 12.47
C ARG A 131 -9.02 0.87 12.06
N LEU A 132 -7.99 1.31 11.33
CA LEU A 132 -8.07 2.59 10.65
C LEU A 132 -8.89 2.41 9.37
N VAL A 133 -10.06 3.06 9.34
CA VAL A 133 -10.92 3.15 8.16
C VAL A 133 -11.09 4.63 7.85
N ILE A 134 -10.90 5.03 6.60
CA ILE A 134 -11.19 6.39 6.17
C ILE A 134 -12.72 6.54 6.10
N ASP A 135 -13.26 7.50 6.86
CA ASP A 135 -14.69 7.75 6.96
C ASP A 135 -15.08 8.89 6.02
N PRO A 136 -15.83 8.63 4.92
CA PRO A 136 -16.21 9.65 3.97
C PRO A 136 -17.23 10.65 4.51
N GLU A 137 -17.92 10.34 5.61
CA GLU A 137 -18.83 11.28 6.28
C GLU A 137 -18.07 12.26 7.18
N ARG A 138 -16.89 11.87 7.65
CA ARG A 138 -16.01 12.67 8.50
C ARG A 138 -14.76 13.13 7.74
N ARG A 139 -14.93 14.08 6.82
CA ARG A 139 -13.85 14.62 5.98
C ARG A 139 -12.96 15.63 6.71
N ASP A 140 -12.43 15.24 7.86
CA ASP A 140 -11.54 16.10 8.63
C ASP A 140 -10.14 16.23 8.00
N SER A 141 -9.38 17.22 8.46
CA SER A 141 -8.04 17.53 7.94
C SER A 141 -7.06 16.35 8.07
N PRO A 142 -6.98 15.59 9.18
CA PRO A 142 -6.06 14.47 9.31
C PRO A 142 -6.36 13.32 8.32
N GLN A 143 -7.63 12.96 8.12
CA GLN A 143 -8.01 11.94 7.13
C GLN A 143 -7.76 12.42 5.70
N THR A 144 -8.04 13.68 5.42
CA THR A 144 -7.75 14.29 4.10
C THR A 144 -6.25 14.29 3.81
N ALA A 145 -5.41 14.61 4.79
CA ALA A 145 -3.95 14.59 4.65
C ALA A 145 -3.42 13.16 4.39
N LEU A 146 -3.94 12.16 5.11
CA LEU A 146 -3.60 10.77 4.86
C LEU A 146 -4.02 10.33 3.45
N LEU A 147 -5.25 10.67 3.07
CA LEU A 147 -5.78 10.33 1.74
C LEU A 147 -4.94 10.96 0.61
N ALA A 148 -4.52 12.21 0.77
CA ALA A 148 -3.63 12.89 -0.19
C ALA A 148 -2.26 12.18 -0.31
N THR A 149 -1.73 11.70 0.82
CA THR A 149 -0.47 10.94 0.85
C THR A 149 -0.62 9.58 0.15
N LEU A 150 -1.71 8.86 0.40
CA LEU A 150 -1.99 7.58 -0.26
C LEU A 150 -2.18 7.75 -1.77
N ALA A 151 -2.90 8.80 -2.21
CA ALA A 151 -3.08 9.11 -3.62
C ALA A 151 -1.74 9.44 -4.31
N ALA A 152 -0.86 10.20 -3.65
CA ALA A 152 0.49 10.47 -4.16
C ALA A 152 1.32 9.20 -4.23
N THR A 153 1.22 8.30 -3.24
CA THR A 153 1.92 7.00 -3.24
C THR A 153 1.50 6.14 -4.43
N THR A 154 0.20 6.00 -4.67
CA THR A 154 -0.33 5.25 -5.81
C THR A 154 0.19 5.80 -7.14
N GLN A 155 0.23 7.11 -7.28
CA GLN A 155 0.69 7.79 -8.51
C GLN A 155 2.19 7.58 -8.75
N VAL A 156 3.01 7.68 -7.69
CA VAL A 156 4.46 7.44 -7.77
C VAL A 156 4.74 5.97 -8.09
N ASP A 157 4.09 5.04 -7.40
CA ASP A 157 4.29 3.60 -7.61
C ASP A 157 3.96 3.17 -9.04
N ALA A 158 2.97 3.79 -9.67
CA ALA A 158 2.62 3.53 -11.07
C ALA A 158 3.70 4.02 -12.06
N SER A 159 4.43 5.08 -11.74
CA SER A 159 5.43 5.70 -12.64
C SER A 159 6.85 5.18 -12.43
N MET A 160 7.20 4.75 -11.22
CA MET A 160 8.57 4.32 -10.87
C MET A 160 9.14 3.19 -11.72
N PRO A 161 8.38 2.15 -12.15
CA PRO A 161 8.94 1.09 -12.99
C PRO A 161 9.60 1.59 -14.29
N THR A 162 9.08 2.68 -14.86
CA THR A 162 9.63 3.28 -16.09
C THR A 162 10.74 4.29 -15.83
N LEU A 163 10.78 4.91 -14.65
CA LEU A 163 11.68 6.01 -14.32
C LEU A 163 12.91 5.58 -13.51
N CYS A 164 12.83 4.48 -12.78
CA CYS A 164 13.88 4.05 -11.86
C CYS A 164 15.24 3.88 -12.57
N GLN A 165 15.28 3.16 -13.69
CA GLN A 165 16.53 2.93 -14.43
C GLN A 165 17.11 4.21 -15.06
N PRO A 166 16.34 5.05 -15.79
CA PRO A 166 16.85 6.30 -16.33
C PRO A 166 17.38 7.25 -15.24
N ILE A 167 16.70 7.34 -14.11
CA ILE A 167 17.13 8.17 -12.98
C ILE A 167 18.44 7.64 -12.38
N ALA A 168 18.55 6.34 -12.12
CA ALA A 168 19.75 5.74 -11.58
C ALA A 168 20.95 5.98 -12.52
N ALA A 169 20.79 5.74 -13.82
CA ALA A 169 21.83 5.98 -14.81
C ALA A 169 22.30 7.46 -14.85
N LEU A 170 21.36 8.41 -14.76
CA LEU A 170 21.67 9.83 -14.68
C LEU A 170 22.50 10.15 -13.42
N LEU A 171 22.10 9.62 -12.26
CA LEU A 171 22.77 9.88 -10.99
C LEU A 171 24.17 9.27 -10.96
N ASP A 172 24.33 8.05 -11.47
CA ASP A 172 25.61 7.33 -11.53
C ASP A 172 26.61 8.01 -12.48
N GLN A 173 26.12 8.60 -13.57
CA GLN A 173 26.94 9.33 -14.51
C GLN A 173 27.29 10.74 -13.99
N ALA A 174 26.33 11.48 -13.46
CA ALA A 174 26.52 12.89 -13.10
C ALA A 174 27.35 13.09 -11.84
N ARG A 175 27.14 12.30 -10.77
CA ARG A 175 27.80 12.48 -9.48
C ARG A 175 29.35 12.45 -9.56
N PRO A 176 29.99 11.43 -10.17
CA PRO A 176 31.44 11.42 -10.27
C PRO A 176 32.01 12.54 -11.14
N LEU A 177 31.29 12.91 -12.22
CA LEU A 177 31.69 14.04 -13.06
C LEU A 177 31.62 15.38 -12.33
N MET A 178 30.59 15.61 -11.49
CA MET A 178 30.48 16.80 -10.65
C MET A 178 31.66 16.92 -9.68
N ALA A 179 32.00 15.83 -8.99
CA ALA A 179 33.13 15.79 -8.07
C ALA A 179 34.47 16.09 -8.77
N ALA A 180 34.69 15.51 -9.95
CA ALA A 180 35.89 15.74 -10.75
C ALA A 180 35.96 17.19 -11.28
N ALA A 181 34.83 17.74 -11.71
CA ALA A 181 34.76 19.09 -12.28
C ALA A 181 34.78 20.23 -11.23
N GLU A 182 34.59 19.96 -9.95
CA GLU A 182 34.46 20.98 -8.88
C GLU A 182 35.60 22.01 -8.87
N ARG A 183 36.84 21.57 -9.16
CA ARG A 183 38.02 22.45 -9.21
C ARG A 183 37.92 23.52 -10.28
N THR A 184 37.18 23.30 -11.35
CA THR A 184 36.97 24.25 -12.45
C THR A 184 36.19 25.50 -12.03
N THR A 185 35.52 25.49 -10.89
CA THR A 185 34.78 26.64 -10.34
C THR A 185 35.68 27.78 -9.88
N SER A 186 36.98 27.52 -9.67
CA SER A 186 37.95 28.51 -9.19
C SER A 186 39.18 28.57 -10.08
N ARG A 187 39.47 29.75 -10.64
CA ARG A 187 40.68 29.99 -11.45
C ARG A 187 41.97 29.73 -10.66
N SER A 188 42.01 30.10 -9.37
CA SER A 188 43.17 29.89 -8.50
C SER A 188 43.41 28.41 -8.24
N ARG A 189 42.36 27.62 -7.90
CA ARG A 189 42.46 26.18 -7.72
C ARG A 189 42.96 25.48 -9.00
N MET A 190 42.53 25.93 -10.15
CA MET A 190 43.01 25.43 -11.43
C MET A 190 44.46 25.81 -11.71
N LEU A 191 44.93 26.99 -11.32
CA LEU A 191 46.32 27.45 -11.51
C LEU A 191 47.31 26.54 -10.77
N PHE A 192 47.00 26.19 -9.54
CA PHE A 192 47.88 25.38 -8.65
C PHE A 192 47.69 23.86 -8.78
N ALA A 193 46.78 23.38 -9.60
CA ALA A 193 46.59 21.94 -9.83
C ALA A 193 47.65 21.35 -10.77
N GLY A 194 48.00 20.10 -10.57
CA GLY A 194 48.87 19.34 -11.48
C GLY A 194 48.27 19.18 -12.87
N ARG A 195 49.09 18.93 -13.89
CA ARG A 195 48.65 18.86 -15.29
C ARG A 195 47.56 17.84 -15.53
N ASN A 196 47.67 16.65 -14.97
CA ASN A 196 46.67 15.57 -15.11
C ASN A 196 45.35 15.97 -14.45
N THR A 197 45.40 16.44 -13.21
CA THR A 197 44.21 16.90 -12.47
C THR A 197 43.47 18.05 -13.18
N LYS A 198 44.21 18.97 -13.82
CA LYS A 198 43.61 20.03 -14.66
C LYS A 198 42.86 19.44 -15.85
N ASN A 199 43.50 18.49 -16.52
CA ASN A 199 42.91 17.88 -17.70
C ASN A 199 41.65 17.08 -17.35
N ASP A 200 41.72 16.26 -16.28
CA ASP A 200 40.58 15.47 -15.83
C ASP A 200 39.38 16.34 -15.43
N ALA A 201 39.65 17.45 -14.74
CA ALA A 201 38.59 18.40 -14.34
C ALA A 201 37.94 19.10 -15.55
N LEU A 202 38.74 19.44 -16.58
CA LEU A 202 38.23 20.07 -17.82
C LEU A 202 37.43 19.05 -18.67
N VAL A 203 37.89 17.80 -18.75
CA VAL A 203 37.17 16.73 -19.44
C VAL A 203 35.84 16.45 -18.75
N ALA A 204 35.84 16.36 -17.41
CA ALA A 204 34.61 16.18 -16.64
C ALA A 204 33.62 17.35 -16.87
N LEU A 205 34.10 18.58 -16.86
CA LEU A 205 33.23 19.75 -17.17
C LEU A 205 32.65 19.66 -18.58
N GLY A 206 33.44 19.25 -19.57
CA GLY A 206 32.98 19.04 -20.95
C GLY A 206 31.89 17.95 -21.03
N HIS A 207 32.05 16.84 -20.29
CA HIS A 207 31.04 15.78 -20.22
C HIS A 207 29.74 16.28 -19.54
N LEU A 208 29.83 17.10 -18.48
CA LEU A 208 28.66 17.69 -17.84
C LEU A 208 27.89 18.63 -18.78
N GLN A 209 28.61 19.39 -19.63
CA GLN A 209 27.98 20.22 -20.65
C GLN A 209 27.26 19.37 -21.71
N SER A 210 27.91 18.30 -22.17
CA SER A 210 27.30 17.38 -23.13
C SER A 210 26.07 16.70 -22.52
N LEU A 211 26.12 16.35 -21.24
CA LEU A 211 24.97 15.80 -20.51
C LEU A 211 23.78 16.76 -20.47
N LEU A 212 24.01 18.03 -20.17
CA LEU A 212 22.96 19.07 -20.18
C LEU A 212 22.41 19.38 -21.59
N ALA A 213 23.20 19.17 -22.61
CA ALA A 213 22.81 19.36 -23.99
C ALA A 213 22.09 18.14 -24.60
N ASP A 214 22.08 17.02 -23.93
CA ASP A 214 21.44 15.80 -24.38
C ASP A 214 19.91 15.92 -24.36
N PRO A 215 19.23 15.74 -25.52
CA PRO A 215 17.76 15.83 -25.59
C PRO A 215 17.05 14.81 -24.72
N GLY A 216 17.63 13.62 -24.52
CA GLY A 216 17.09 12.57 -23.64
C GLY A 216 17.12 13.00 -22.18
N VAL A 217 18.23 13.62 -21.74
CA VAL A 217 18.35 14.16 -20.38
C VAL A 217 17.39 15.34 -20.18
N ALA A 218 17.22 16.20 -21.17
CA ALA A 218 16.25 17.29 -21.11
C ALA A 218 14.80 16.78 -21.04
N ALA A 219 14.46 15.71 -21.74
CA ALA A 219 13.16 15.05 -21.65
C ALA A 219 12.96 14.43 -20.27
N LEU A 220 13.95 13.66 -19.76
CA LEU A 220 13.91 13.07 -18.43
C LEU A 220 13.74 14.14 -17.34
N SER A 221 14.45 15.28 -17.44
CA SER A 221 14.31 16.39 -16.49
C SER A 221 12.86 16.92 -16.44
N ARG A 222 12.23 17.11 -17.60
CA ARG A 222 10.82 17.54 -17.66
C ARG A 222 9.89 16.52 -17.02
N THR A 223 10.08 15.24 -17.32
CA THR A 223 9.30 14.15 -16.71
C THR A 223 9.46 14.10 -15.20
N ILE A 224 10.70 14.26 -14.68
CA ILE A 224 10.95 14.36 -13.24
C ILE A 224 10.16 15.53 -12.64
N ASP A 225 10.20 16.70 -13.27
CA ASP A 225 9.52 17.90 -12.81
C ASP A 225 7.99 17.75 -12.82
N GLU A 226 7.45 17.10 -13.81
CA GLU A 226 6.02 16.81 -13.92
C GLU A 226 5.56 15.86 -12.80
N HIS A 227 6.32 14.79 -12.56
CA HIS A 227 5.99 13.83 -11.49
C HIS A 227 6.10 14.44 -10.10
N LEU A 228 7.17 15.21 -9.82
CA LEU A 228 7.31 15.88 -8.53
C LEU A 228 6.18 16.89 -8.27
N ARG A 229 5.70 17.60 -9.31
CA ARG A 229 4.55 18.50 -9.20
C ARG A 229 3.25 17.75 -9.00
N ALA A 230 3.03 16.67 -9.75
CA ALA A 230 1.82 15.85 -9.67
C ALA A 230 1.70 15.13 -8.31
N CYS A 231 2.82 14.77 -7.69
CA CYS A 231 2.86 14.14 -6.36
C CYS A 231 2.90 15.13 -5.20
N ASN A 232 2.80 16.44 -5.46
CA ASN A 232 2.73 17.43 -4.39
C ASN A 232 1.40 17.32 -3.64
N ILE A 233 1.48 16.95 -2.37
CA ILE A 233 0.33 16.72 -1.50
C ILE A 233 -0.40 18.03 -1.17
N GLU A 234 0.33 19.14 -1.05
CA GLU A 234 -0.19 20.42 -0.56
C GLU A 234 -1.13 21.12 -1.56
N ASN A 235 -0.98 20.84 -2.86
CA ASN A 235 -1.73 21.49 -3.93
C ASN A 235 -2.87 20.62 -4.50
N ARG A 236 -3.28 19.56 -3.81
CA ARG A 236 -4.37 18.69 -4.29
C ARG A 236 -5.73 19.30 -3.98
N ASP A 237 -6.61 19.28 -4.98
CA ASP A 237 -8.02 19.63 -4.78
C ASP A 237 -8.68 18.60 -3.86
N VAL A 238 -9.20 19.06 -2.73
CA VAL A 238 -9.81 18.21 -1.70
C VAL A 238 -11.07 17.53 -2.23
N GLY A 239 -11.87 18.22 -3.06
CA GLY A 239 -13.08 17.66 -3.63
C GLY A 239 -12.81 16.51 -4.58
N LEU A 240 -11.85 16.69 -5.49
CA LEU A 240 -11.41 15.64 -6.41
C LEU A 240 -10.78 14.47 -5.66
N LEU A 241 -9.98 14.71 -4.63
CA LEU A 241 -9.36 13.69 -3.82
C LEU A 241 -10.40 12.76 -3.15
N TRP A 242 -11.44 13.34 -2.57
CA TRP A 242 -12.54 12.56 -1.97
C TRP A 242 -13.40 11.85 -3.01
N ALA A 243 -13.58 12.45 -4.19
CA ALA A 243 -14.24 11.78 -5.31
C ALA A 243 -13.46 10.55 -5.79
N ASP A 244 -12.13 10.66 -5.92
CA ASP A 244 -11.24 9.54 -6.25
C ASP A 244 -11.30 8.44 -5.19
N TYR A 245 -11.32 8.81 -3.90
CA TYR A 245 -11.49 7.84 -2.83
C TYR A 245 -12.81 7.10 -2.93
N LEU A 246 -13.93 7.80 -3.15
CA LEU A 246 -15.24 7.17 -3.27
C LEU A 246 -15.33 6.25 -4.49
N ALA A 247 -14.64 6.58 -5.58
CA ALA A 247 -14.57 5.76 -6.77
C ALA A 247 -13.72 4.50 -6.58
N ASN A 248 -12.68 4.54 -5.72
CA ASN A 248 -11.73 3.44 -5.53
C ASN A 248 -11.36 3.23 -4.04
N ALA A 249 -12.35 3.24 -3.15
CA ALA A 249 -12.12 3.08 -1.70
C ALA A 249 -11.38 1.77 -1.35
N ALA A 250 -11.65 0.69 -2.09
CA ALA A 250 -10.99 -0.59 -1.87
C ALA A 250 -9.47 -0.50 -2.11
N GLY A 251 -9.02 0.18 -3.18
CA GLY A 251 -7.60 0.39 -3.48
C GLY A 251 -6.89 1.23 -2.43
N PHE A 252 -7.50 2.35 -2.02
CA PHE A 252 -6.96 3.20 -0.97
C PHE A 252 -6.84 2.48 0.37
N ASN A 253 -7.85 1.72 0.76
CA ASN A 253 -7.85 0.97 2.01
C ASN A 253 -6.88 -0.23 1.97
N ALA A 254 -6.70 -0.88 0.82
CA ALA A 254 -5.67 -1.90 0.63
C ALA A 254 -4.26 -1.32 0.83
N LEU A 255 -3.98 -0.16 0.20
CA LEU A 255 -2.72 0.55 0.40
C LEU A 255 -2.54 0.99 1.87
N LEU A 256 -3.59 1.50 2.50
CA LEU A 256 -3.59 1.87 3.91
C LEU A 256 -3.24 0.68 4.82
N SER A 257 -3.76 -0.51 4.53
CA SER A 257 -3.43 -1.72 5.31
C SER A 257 -1.96 -2.13 5.18
N THR A 258 -1.35 -1.92 4.01
CA THR A 258 0.09 -2.22 3.81
C THR A 258 0.99 -1.17 4.47
N VAL A 259 0.54 0.08 4.54
CA VAL A 259 1.33 1.18 5.11
C VAL A 259 1.13 1.29 6.62
N GLY A 260 -0.07 1.01 7.12
CA GLY A 260 -0.47 1.26 8.51
C GLY A 260 0.14 0.34 9.56
N GLY A 261 0.91 -0.68 9.18
CA GLY A 261 1.61 -1.57 10.12
C GLY A 261 0.69 -2.37 11.06
N ALA A 262 -0.62 -2.27 10.89
CA ALA A 262 -1.58 -3.05 11.67
C ALA A 262 -1.65 -4.46 11.08
N GLY A 263 -0.63 -5.27 11.30
CA GLY A 263 -0.60 -6.64 10.87
C GLY A 263 0.70 -7.13 10.21
N GLU A 264 1.80 -6.35 10.23
CA GLU A 264 3.06 -6.86 9.65
C GLU A 264 3.78 -7.89 10.52
N SER A 265 3.43 -8.05 11.81
CA SER A 265 4.23 -8.91 12.69
C SER A 265 3.72 -10.33 12.89
N ASP A 266 2.42 -10.64 12.64
CA ASP A 266 1.95 -12.01 12.90
C ASP A 266 1.05 -12.59 11.79
N ASP A 267 0.08 -11.82 11.26
CA ASP A 267 -0.86 -12.35 10.27
C ASP A 267 -0.28 -12.45 8.85
N SER A 268 0.67 -11.59 8.48
CA SER A 268 1.24 -11.59 7.12
C SER A 268 2.34 -12.65 6.97
N GLU A 269 3.18 -12.88 7.98
CA GLU A 269 4.18 -13.96 7.96
C GLU A 269 3.52 -15.34 8.06
N ALA A 270 2.52 -15.51 8.93
CA ALA A 270 1.77 -16.75 9.05
C ALA A 270 0.94 -17.06 7.79
N ALA A 271 0.36 -16.03 7.15
CA ALA A 271 -0.43 -16.20 5.94
C ALA A 271 0.42 -16.39 4.66
N GLN A 272 1.68 -15.93 4.66
CA GLN A 272 2.60 -16.11 3.55
C GLN A 272 3.30 -17.48 3.57
N GLY A 273 3.18 -18.24 4.65
CA GLY A 273 3.61 -19.63 4.78
C GLY A 273 5.08 -19.86 4.40
N PHE A 274 5.37 -21.05 3.90
CA PHE A 274 6.71 -21.47 3.45
C PHE A 274 7.07 -21.00 2.04
N ILE A 275 6.58 -19.82 1.60
CA ILE A 275 6.91 -19.26 0.29
C ILE A 275 8.31 -18.64 0.34
N ALA A 276 9.17 -19.02 -0.62
CA ALA A 276 10.53 -18.48 -0.72
C ALA A 276 10.51 -16.94 -0.83
N PRO A 277 11.46 -16.23 -0.18
CA PRO A 277 11.46 -14.76 -0.14
C PRO A 277 11.42 -14.10 -1.52
N GLU A 278 12.12 -14.68 -2.50
CA GLU A 278 12.18 -14.17 -3.87
C GLU A 278 10.81 -14.26 -4.57
N LEU A 279 10.11 -15.38 -4.41
CA LEU A 279 8.78 -15.58 -4.95
C LEU A 279 7.76 -14.68 -4.24
N ARG A 280 7.92 -14.49 -2.93
CA ARG A 280 7.09 -13.56 -2.14
C ARG A 280 7.19 -12.13 -2.66
N GLN A 281 8.39 -11.65 -2.98
CA GLN A 281 8.60 -10.33 -3.58
C GLN A 281 7.93 -10.20 -4.94
N LEU A 282 8.04 -11.21 -5.80
CA LEU A 282 7.39 -11.23 -7.11
C LEU A 282 5.86 -11.20 -7.00
N ILE A 283 5.29 -11.97 -6.08
CA ILE A 283 3.84 -11.98 -5.81
C ILE A 283 3.38 -10.61 -5.31
N SER A 284 4.07 -10.05 -4.31
CA SER A 284 3.73 -8.73 -3.74
C SER A 284 3.90 -7.59 -4.75
N ALA A 285 4.79 -7.74 -5.73
CA ALA A 285 4.97 -6.79 -6.82
C ALA A 285 3.90 -6.94 -7.93
N THR A 286 3.09 -8.01 -7.89
CA THR A 286 2.01 -8.21 -8.87
C THR A 286 0.94 -7.15 -8.68
N PRO A 287 0.67 -6.27 -9.67
CA PRO A 287 -0.32 -5.22 -9.51
C PRO A 287 -1.72 -5.83 -9.38
N LEU A 288 -2.50 -5.35 -8.42
CA LEU A 288 -3.90 -5.73 -8.24
C LEU A 288 -4.78 -4.47 -8.31
N ASP A 289 -5.55 -4.36 -9.37
CA ASP A 289 -6.55 -3.30 -9.54
C ASP A 289 -7.83 -3.69 -8.79
N THR A 290 -8.19 -2.89 -7.80
CA THR A 290 -9.34 -3.13 -6.91
C THR A 290 -10.52 -2.17 -7.19
N SER A 291 -10.50 -1.43 -8.30
CA SER A 291 -11.53 -0.42 -8.63
C SER A 291 -12.95 -1.00 -8.75
N LEU A 292 -13.10 -2.27 -9.08
CA LEU A 292 -14.39 -2.96 -9.10
C LEU A 292 -14.77 -3.65 -7.78
N LEU A 293 -13.94 -3.54 -6.72
CA LEU A 293 -14.28 -4.01 -5.38
C LEU A 293 -15.02 -2.91 -4.60
N LYS A 294 -16.00 -3.33 -3.81
CA LYS A 294 -16.70 -2.48 -2.83
C LYS A 294 -16.12 -2.63 -1.41
N SER A 295 -15.30 -3.63 -1.19
CA SER A 295 -14.77 -4.00 0.12
C SER A 295 -13.28 -3.79 0.20
N THR A 296 -12.82 -3.46 1.41
CA THR A 296 -11.40 -3.38 1.76
C THR A 296 -10.81 -4.78 1.94
N LEU A 297 -9.66 -5.03 1.32
CA LEU A 297 -8.90 -6.25 1.54
C LEU A 297 -7.98 -6.12 2.77
N ARG A 298 -7.83 -7.20 3.52
CA ARG A 298 -6.75 -7.33 4.51
C ARG A 298 -5.43 -7.63 3.78
N GLY A 299 -4.30 -7.37 4.43
CA GLY A 299 -2.97 -7.61 3.83
C GLY A 299 -2.81 -9.04 3.27
N TYR A 300 -3.19 -10.07 4.04
CA TYR A 300 -3.15 -11.46 3.58
C TYR A 300 -4.16 -11.75 2.45
N GLN A 301 -5.32 -11.09 2.43
CA GLN A 301 -6.30 -11.23 1.33
C GLN A 301 -5.79 -10.58 0.04
N LEU A 302 -5.12 -9.44 0.15
CA LEU A 302 -4.42 -8.81 -0.97
C LEU A 302 -3.36 -9.75 -1.53
N PHE A 303 -2.50 -10.29 -0.65
CA PHE A 303 -1.45 -11.23 -1.03
C PHE A 303 -2.02 -12.50 -1.70
N GLY A 304 -3.09 -13.09 -1.13
CA GLY A 304 -3.73 -14.27 -1.71
C GLY A 304 -4.35 -14.01 -3.09
N ALA A 305 -4.94 -12.83 -3.32
CA ALA A 305 -5.42 -12.43 -4.64
C ALA A 305 -4.26 -12.21 -5.64
N GLN A 306 -3.18 -11.54 -5.21
CA GLN A 306 -1.94 -11.38 -5.99
C GLN A 306 -1.30 -12.73 -6.32
N TYR A 307 -1.28 -13.66 -5.37
CA TYR A 307 -0.81 -15.02 -5.55
C TYR A 307 -1.61 -15.75 -6.64
N ALA A 308 -2.95 -15.66 -6.58
CA ALA A 308 -3.82 -16.28 -7.57
C ALA A 308 -3.58 -15.73 -9.00
N ILE A 309 -3.39 -14.41 -9.14
CA ILE A 309 -3.08 -13.75 -10.40
C ILE A 309 -1.69 -14.17 -10.92
N HIS A 310 -0.68 -14.14 -10.04
CA HIS A 310 0.71 -14.46 -10.41
C HIS A 310 0.85 -15.92 -10.84
N GLN A 311 0.28 -16.85 -10.09
CA GLN A 311 0.41 -18.29 -10.34
C GLN A 311 -0.54 -18.82 -11.43
N GLN A 312 -1.61 -18.09 -11.77
CA GLN A 312 -2.65 -18.48 -12.73
C GLN A 312 -3.41 -19.77 -12.36
N ARG A 313 -2.74 -20.74 -11.74
CA ARG A 313 -3.33 -21.98 -11.19
C ARG A 313 -2.86 -22.11 -9.76
N SER A 314 -3.75 -21.86 -8.81
CA SER A 314 -3.44 -21.83 -7.40
C SER A 314 -4.52 -22.48 -6.55
N MET A 315 -4.14 -22.91 -5.36
CA MET A 315 -5.05 -23.37 -4.33
C MET A 315 -4.89 -22.46 -3.12
N LEU A 316 -5.99 -21.84 -2.70
CA LEU A 316 -6.03 -21.04 -1.46
C LEU A 316 -6.41 -21.96 -0.30
N GLY A 317 -5.43 -22.34 0.49
CA GLY A 317 -5.56 -23.27 1.64
C GLY A 317 -5.78 -22.61 2.98
N ASP A 318 -6.12 -21.32 3.03
CA ASP A 318 -6.34 -20.57 4.26
C ASP A 318 -7.41 -21.22 5.16
N GLU A 319 -7.36 -20.97 6.46
CA GLU A 319 -8.36 -21.44 7.42
C GLU A 319 -9.77 -20.93 7.09
N MET A 320 -10.78 -21.63 7.60
CA MET A 320 -12.17 -21.22 7.46
C MET A 320 -12.39 -19.84 8.10
N GLY A 321 -13.14 -18.97 7.43
CA GLY A 321 -13.42 -17.61 7.94
C GLY A 321 -12.42 -16.53 7.52
N LEU A 322 -11.26 -16.86 6.96
CA LEU A 322 -10.25 -15.88 6.50
C LEU A 322 -10.61 -15.16 5.18
N GLY A 323 -11.80 -15.42 4.62
CA GLY A 323 -12.31 -14.67 3.47
C GLY A 323 -11.70 -15.08 2.14
N LYS A 324 -11.44 -16.38 1.92
CA LYS A 324 -11.03 -16.95 0.61
C LYS A 324 -11.93 -16.49 -0.54
N THR A 325 -13.23 -16.39 -0.30
CA THR A 325 -14.22 -15.86 -1.26
C THR A 325 -13.86 -14.45 -1.71
N VAL A 326 -13.50 -13.58 -0.77
CA VAL A 326 -13.13 -12.19 -1.07
C VAL A 326 -11.82 -12.13 -1.86
N GLN A 327 -10.85 -12.99 -1.57
CA GLN A 327 -9.59 -13.11 -2.33
C GLN A 327 -9.86 -13.52 -3.79
N ALA A 328 -10.71 -14.53 -3.99
CA ALA A 328 -11.12 -14.96 -5.34
C ALA A 328 -11.87 -13.86 -6.10
N LEU A 329 -12.77 -13.15 -5.42
CA LEU A 329 -13.51 -12.02 -6.01
C LEU A 329 -12.58 -10.84 -6.35
N ALA A 330 -11.53 -10.60 -5.57
CA ALA A 330 -10.53 -9.58 -5.86
C ALA A 330 -9.72 -9.93 -7.12
N ALA A 331 -9.33 -11.19 -7.30
CA ALA A 331 -8.67 -11.66 -8.51
C ALA A 331 -9.58 -11.53 -9.74
N ILE A 332 -10.86 -11.92 -9.63
CA ILE A 332 -11.86 -11.75 -10.69
C ILE A 332 -12.04 -10.27 -11.05
N ALA A 333 -12.20 -9.41 -10.06
CA ALA A 333 -12.36 -7.96 -10.25
C ALA A 333 -11.16 -7.37 -10.99
N HIS A 334 -9.95 -7.74 -10.62
CA HIS A 334 -8.73 -7.32 -11.33
C HIS A 334 -8.73 -7.76 -12.79
N LEU A 335 -9.06 -9.00 -13.09
CA LEU A 335 -9.10 -9.48 -14.46
C LEU A 335 -10.20 -8.76 -15.28
N ALA A 336 -11.31 -8.40 -14.63
CA ALA A 336 -12.36 -7.61 -15.27
C ALA A 336 -11.89 -6.22 -15.65
N THR A 337 -11.07 -5.53 -14.83
CA THR A 337 -10.47 -4.23 -15.20
C THR A 337 -9.47 -4.35 -16.35
N LYS A 338 -8.94 -5.54 -16.61
CA LYS A 338 -8.07 -5.83 -17.77
C LYS A 338 -8.87 -6.22 -19.04
N GLY A 339 -10.17 -6.04 -19.03
CA GLY A 339 -11.04 -6.31 -20.19
C GLY A 339 -11.52 -7.74 -20.30
N GLN A 340 -11.21 -8.61 -19.34
CA GLN A 340 -11.78 -9.95 -19.28
C GLN A 340 -13.24 -9.88 -18.86
N THR A 341 -14.11 -10.65 -19.50
CA THR A 341 -15.55 -10.46 -19.32
C THR A 341 -16.27 -11.65 -18.71
N ARG A 342 -15.74 -12.87 -18.78
CA ARG A 342 -16.45 -14.08 -18.37
C ARG A 342 -15.67 -14.84 -17.29
N PHE A 343 -16.33 -15.01 -16.15
CA PHE A 343 -15.81 -15.70 -14.97
C PHE A 343 -16.79 -16.76 -14.52
N MET A 344 -16.30 -17.82 -13.88
CA MET A 344 -17.14 -18.91 -13.41
C MET A 344 -16.78 -19.30 -11.97
N VAL A 345 -17.80 -19.51 -11.16
CA VAL A 345 -17.68 -20.10 -9.82
C VAL A 345 -18.43 -21.44 -9.84
N VAL A 346 -17.72 -22.50 -9.49
CA VAL A 346 -18.28 -23.84 -9.31
C VAL A 346 -18.27 -24.16 -7.82
N CYS A 347 -19.43 -24.40 -7.24
CA CYS A 347 -19.58 -24.62 -5.81
C CYS A 347 -20.65 -25.65 -5.47
N PRO A 348 -20.71 -26.19 -4.26
CA PRO A 348 -21.84 -26.98 -3.78
C PRO A 348 -23.16 -26.19 -3.83
N ALA A 349 -24.28 -26.89 -4.06
CA ALA A 349 -25.59 -26.24 -4.16
C ALA A 349 -25.98 -25.46 -2.89
N SER A 350 -25.54 -25.90 -1.71
CA SER A 350 -25.82 -25.28 -0.42
C SER A 350 -25.20 -23.87 -0.26
N VAL A 351 -24.09 -23.55 -0.98
CA VAL A 351 -23.39 -22.28 -0.88
C VAL A 351 -23.58 -21.39 -2.12
N GLN A 352 -24.34 -21.83 -3.12
CA GLN A 352 -24.57 -21.08 -4.35
C GLN A 352 -25.20 -19.70 -4.10
N ALA A 353 -26.23 -19.65 -3.26
CA ALA A 353 -26.88 -18.38 -2.91
C ALA A 353 -25.92 -17.43 -2.15
N ASN A 354 -25.04 -17.99 -1.31
CA ASN A 354 -24.02 -17.21 -0.61
C ASN A 354 -23.04 -16.58 -1.59
N TRP A 355 -22.57 -17.30 -2.62
CA TRP A 355 -21.70 -16.75 -3.65
C TRP A 355 -22.32 -15.56 -4.38
N VAL A 356 -23.62 -15.67 -4.74
CA VAL A 356 -24.35 -14.57 -5.38
C VAL A 356 -24.39 -13.33 -4.47
N ASN A 357 -24.68 -13.53 -3.19
CA ASN A 357 -24.69 -12.44 -2.21
C ASN A 357 -23.30 -11.82 -2.00
N GLU A 358 -22.26 -12.63 -1.93
CA GLU A 358 -20.88 -12.14 -1.75
C GLU A 358 -20.40 -11.37 -3.00
N ILE A 359 -20.74 -11.82 -4.22
CA ILE A 359 -20.45 -11.06 -5.45
C ILE A 359 -21.13 -9.69 -5.40
N ALA A 360 -22.42 -9.63 -5.09
CA ALA A 360 -23.17 -8.37 -5.03
C ALA A 360 -22.67 -7.42 -3.92
N LYS A 361 -22.30 -8.00 -2.78
CA LYS A 361 -21.81 -7.27 -1.61
C LYS A 361 -20.41 -6.70 -1.83
N HIS A 362 -19.50 -7.47 -2.39
CA HIS A 362 -18.07 -7.14 -2.43
C HIS A 362 -17.58 -6.60 -3.78
N THR A 363 -18.38 -6.72 -4.86
CA THR A 363 -17.96 -6.29 -6.20
C THR A 363 -19.04 -5.47 -6.92
N GLN A 364 -18.64 -4.83 -8.01
CA GLN A 364 -19.54 -4.17 -8.97
C GLN A 364 -19.90 -5.10 -10.13
N LEU A 365 -19.55 -6.38 -10.07
CA LEU A 365 -19.76 -7.34 -11.14
C LEU A 365 -21.18 -7.93 -11.09
N SER A 366 -21.74 -8.20 -12.27
CA SER A 366 -23.01 -8.92 -12.39
C SER A 366 -22.80 -10.42 -12.16
N SER A 367 -23.77 -11.08 -11.52
CA SER A 367 -23.79 -12.53 -11.34
C SER A 367 -24.93 -13.19 -12.11
N HIS A 368 -24.69 -14.42 -12.58
CA HIS A 368 -25.65 -15.24 -13.31
C HIS A 368 -25.71 -16.63 -12.69
N VAL A 369 -26.86 -17.01 -12.15
CA VAL A 369 -27.05 -18.34 -11.56
C VAL A 369 -27.38 -19.34 -12.65
N LEU A 370 -26.44 -20.27 -12.90
CA LEU A 370 -26.64 -21.34 -13.90
C LEU A 370 -27.16 -22.61 -13.21
N HIS A 371 -28.41 -22.58 -12.75
CA HIS A 371 -29.04 -23.69 -12.06
C HIS A 371 -30.55 -23.75 -12.34
N GLY A 372 -31.16 -24.92 -12.22
CA GLY A 372 -32.60 -25.12 -12.38
C GLY A 372 -33.11 -25.04 -13.83
N ALA A 373 -34.40 -24.74 -14.00
CA ALA A 373 -35.06 -24.70 -15.31
C ALA A 373 -34.58 -23.55 -16.21
N GLU A 374 -34.15 -22.43 -15.62
CA GLU A 374 -33.70 -21.22 -16.32
C GLU A 374 -32.20 -21.22 -16.66
N ARG A 375 -31.47 -22.29 -16.34
CA ARG A 375 -29.99 -22.35 -16.49
C ARG A 375 -29.51 -22.03 -17.89
N ASP A 376 -30.19 -22.53 -18.93
CA ASP A 376 -29.76 -22.36 -20.32
C ASP A 376 -29.95 -20.92 -20.80
N ARG A 377 -31.05 -20.27 -20.39
CA ARG A 377 -31.27 -18.84 -20.62
C ARG A 377 -30.26 -17.96 -19.84
N ALA A 378 -29.94 -18.35 -18.60
CA ALA A 378 -28.95 -17.66 -17.79
C ALA A 378 -27.55 -17.80 -18.40
N ALA A 379 -27.21 -19.00 -18.90
CA ALA A 379 -25.94 -19.23 -19.58
C ALA A 379 -25.81 -18.37 -20.86
N GLN A 380 -26.86 -18.28 -21.67
CA GLN A 380 -26.88 -17.43 -22.87
C GLN A 380 -26.71 -15.95 -22.52
N ARG A 381 -27.36 -15.47 -21.45
CA ARG A 381 -27.16 -14.08 -20.94
C ARG A 381 -25.74 -13.84 -20.51
N TRP A 382 -25.16 -14.77 -19.75
CA TRP A 382 -23.78 -14.67 -19.28
C TRP A 382 -22.77 -14.68 -20.45
N VAL A 383 -22.93 -15.56 -21.41
CA VAL A 383 -22.06 -15.61 -22.60
C VAL A 383 -22.09 -14.28 -23.37
N ARG A 384 -23.28 -13.65 -23.47
CA ARG A 384 -23.49 -12.40 -24.21
C ARG A 384 -23.00 -11.18 -23.43
N ASN A 385 -23.31 -11.10 -22.14
CA ASN A 385 -23.14 -9.88 -21.33
C ASN A 385 -21.89 -9.93 -20.44
N GLY A 386 -21.27 -11.09 -20.28
CA GLY A 386 -20.19 -11.28 -19.31
C GLY A 386 -20.68 -11.36 -17.87
N GLY A 387 -19.76 -11.18 -16.92
CA GLY A 387 -19.99 -11.27 -15.48
C GLY A 387 -19.56 -12.62 -14.89
N VAL A 388 -20.04 -12.94 -13.70
CA VAL A 388 -19.68 -14.14 -12.94
C VAL A 388 -20.81 -15.16 -13.01
N ALA A 389 -20.59 -16.28 -13.70
CA ALA A 389 -21.49 -17.43 -13.66
C ALA A 389 -21.30 -18.20 -12.35
N VAL A 390 -22.36 -18.49 -11.62
CA VAL A 390 -22.34 -19.33 -10.42
C VAL A 390 -23.11 -20.61 -10.69
N THR A 391 -22.41 -21.75 -10.61
CA THR A 391 -22.98 -23.06 -10.97
C THR A 391 -22.58 -24.13 -9.95
N THR A 392 -23.25 -25.29 -10.04
CA THR A 392 -22.90 -26.44 -9.21
C THR A 392 -22.12 -27.46 -10.01
N TYR A 393 -21.41 -28.38 -9.34
CA TYR A 393 -20.67 -29.47 -9.98
C TYR A 393 -21.53 -30.31 -10.94
N ASP A 394 -22.73 -30.68 -10.51
CA ASP A 394 -23.65 -31.47 -11.34
C ASP A 394 -24.19 -30.69 -12.53
N THR A 395 -24.44 -29.41 -12.37
CA THR A 395 -24.91 -28.55 -13.46
C THR A 395 -23.80 -28.31 -14.46
N LEU A 396 -22.55 -28.12 -14.01
CA LEU A 396 -21.39 -27.91 -14.87
C LEU A 396 -21.22 -29.08 -15.86
N LYS A 397 -21.33 -30.35 -15.40
CA LYS A 397 -21.24 -31.54 -16.24
C LYS A 397 -22.22 -31.50 -17.41
N ARG A 398 -23.40 -30.91 -17.22
CA ARG A 398 -24.46 -30.80 -18.27
C ARG A 398 -24.22 -29.59 -19.18
N LEU A 399 -23.65 -28.51 -18.66
CA LEU A 399 -23.38 -27.29 -19.42
C LEU A 399 -22.22 -27.45 -20.40
N THR A 400 -21.15 -28.15 -20.02
CA THR A 400 -19.95 -28.35 -20.86
C THR A 400 -20.21 -29.04 -22.18
N GLN A 401 -21.31 -29.81 -22.31
CA GLN A 401 -21.70 -30.45 -23.57
C GLN A 401 -22.22 -29.44 -24.61
N HIS A 402 -22.63 -28.24 -24.21
CA HIS A 402 -23.31 -27.27 -25.08
C HIS A 402 -22.66 -25.87 -25.09
N MET A 403 -21.59 -25.66 -24.32
CA MET A 403 -20.93 -24.35 -24.18
C MET A 403 -19.49 -24.39 -24.68
N SER A 404 -19.28 -23.75 -25.83
CA SER A 404 -17.96 -23.44 -26.36
C SER A 404 -17.67 -21.95 -26.06
N THR A 405 -17.29 -21.63 -24.81
CA THR A 405 -16.95 -20.27 -24.46
C THR A 405 -15.70 -20.24 -23.58
N GLU A 406 -14.83 -19.29 -23.84
CA GLU A 406 -13.64 -19.07 -23.01
C GLU A 406 -14.03 -18.41 -21.68
N VAL A 407 -13.46 -18.93 -20.60
CA VAL A 407 -13.60 -18.42 -19.25
C VAL A 407 -12.24 -17.88 -18.80
N ALA A 408 -12.19 -16.60 -18.46
CA ALA A 408 -10.95 -15.96 -18.06
C ALA A 408 -10.42 -16.49 -16.72
N MET A 409 -11.33 -16.81 -15.79
CA MET A 409 -10.99 -17.43 -14.52
C MET A 409 -12.15 -18.32 -14.04
N ALA A 410 -11.80 -19.53 -13.60
CA ALA A 410 -12.70 -20.43 -12.91
C ALA A 410 -12.29 -20.58 -11.45
N VAL A 411 -13.22 -20.38 -10.54
CA VAL A 411 -13.07 -20.63 -9.11
C VAL A 411 -13.79 -21.91 -8.76
N VAL A 412 -13.09 -22.84 -8.12
CA VAL A 412 -13.64 -24.13 -7.67
C VAL A 412 -13.67 -24.10 -6.15
N ASP A 413 -14.86 -23.94 -5.58
CA ASP A 413 -15.06 -23.91 -4.13
C ASP A 413 -15.31 -25.31 -3.58
N GLU A 414 -14.79 -25.61 -2.39
CA GLU A 414 -14.85 -26.95 -1.80
C GLU A 414 -14.29 -28.02 -2.75
N ALA A 415 -13.07 -27.82 -3.24
CA ALA A 415 -12.44 -28.64 -4.29
C ALA A 415 -12.39 -30.15 -3.97
N HIS A 416 -12.60 -30.55 -2.70
CA HIS A 416 -12.69 -31.95 -2.34
C HIS A 416 -13.88 -32.69 -3.00
N TYR A 417 -14.93 -31.97 -3.43
CA TYR A 417 -16.05 -32.55 -4.18
C TYR A 417 -15.65 -33.01 -5.59
N VAL A 418 -14.53 -32.52 -6.14
CA VAL A 418 -14.03 -32.93 -7.48
C VAL A 418 -13.53 -34.38 -7.49
N LYS A 419 -13.14 -34.94 -6.32
CA LYS A 419 -12.58 -36.29 -6.21
C LYS A 419 -13.62 -37.42 -6.25
N ASN A 420 -14.91 -37.11 -6.16
CA ASN A 420 -15.99 -38.09 -6.23
C ASN A 420 -16.64 -37.99 -7.60
N PRO A 421 -16.41 -38.98 -8.49
CA PRO A 421 -17.03 -39.01 -9.82
C PRO A 421 -18.54 -39.22 -9.76
#